data_eafb6379e28773ae43e0c95183dba524
#
_entry.id   eafb6379e28773ae43e0c95183dba524
#
_cell.length_a   1.000
_cell.length_b   1.000
_cell.length_c   1.000
_cell.angle_alpha   90.00
_cell.angle_beta   90.00
_cell.angle_gamma   90.00
#
_symmetry.space_group_name_H-M   'P 1'
#
loop_
_entity.id
_entity.type
_entity.pdbx_description
1 polymer ?
#
loop_
_entity_poly.entity_id
_entity_poly.type
_entity_poly.pdbx_seq_one_letter_code
_entity_poly.pdbx_strand_id
1 'polypeptide(L)' 'VEDPAVLRCLDAYRRAHPGEIVGAIGRGLWQAVIPEGTGERVITRPGLAELLGVLGALGAQAR' A
#
# COMPACT_ATOMS: atom_id res chain seq x y z
N VAL A 1 -16.39 0.86 5.13
CA VAL A 1 -15.96 -0.53 5.33
C VAL A 1 -15.31 -1.06 4.06
N GLU A 2 -14.11 -1.59 4.18
CA GLU A 2 -13.38 -2.08 3.03
C GLU A 2 -13.94 -3.41 2.53
N ASP A 3 -13.89 -3.60 1.20
CA ASP A 3 -14.30 -4.85 0.58
C ASP A 3 -13.40 -5.99 1.05
N PRO A 4 -13.97 -7.15 1.44
CA PRO A 4 -13.15 -8.30 1.88
C PRO A 4 -12.11 -8.74 0.86
N ALA A 5 -12.41 -8.61 -0.45
CA ALA A 5 -11.44 -8.96 -1.49
C ALA A 5 -10.25 -8.01 -1.46
N VAL A 6 -10.49 -6.72 -1.22
CA VAL A 6 -9.43 -5.72 -1.12
C VAL A 6 -8.57 -5.98 0.12
N LEU A 7 -9.20 -6.36 1.23
CA LEU A 7 -8.46 -6.70 2.45
C LEU A 7 -7.56 -7.92 2.24
N ARG A 8 -8.03 -8.91 1.48
CA ARG A 8 -7.20 -10.07 1.13
C ARG A 8 -6.01 -9.66 0.26
N CYS A 9 -6.21 -8.73 -0.66
CA CYS A 9 -5.12 -8.20 -1.47
C CYS A 9 -4.08 -7.49 -0.60
N LEU A 10 -4.55 -6.73 0.39
CA LEU A 10 -3.64 -6.07 1.33
C LEU A 10 -2.82 -7.09 2.12
N ASP A 11 -3.47 -8.14 2.59
CA ASP A 11 -2.78 -9.19 3.35
C ASP A 11 -1.70 -9.86 2.49
N ALA A 12 -2.04 -10.19 1.25
CA ALA A 12 -1.08 -10.77 0.31
C ALA A 12 0.07 -9.81 0.02
N TYR A 13 -0.23 -8.52 -0.14
CA TYR A 13 0.79 -7.50 -0.37
C TYR A 13 1.75 -7.41 0.80
N ARG A 14 1.22 -7.38 2.03
CA ARG A 14 2.04 -7.31 3.24
C ARG A 14 2.99 -8.50 3.36
N ARG A 15 2.52 -9.69 2.98
CA ARG A 15 3.35 -10.89 3.01
C ARG A 15 4.48 -10.83 1.99
N ALA A 16 4.20 -10.26 0.83
CA ALA A 16 5.19 -10.14 -0.24
C ALA A 16 6.20 -9.02 0.01
N HIS A 17 5.81 -8.01 0.81
CA HIS A 17 6.62 -6.82 1.05
C HIS A 17 6.73 -6.51 2.55
N PRO A 18 7.40 -7.37 3.34
CA PRO A 18 7.43 -7.21 4.81
C PRO A 18 8.11 -5.94 5.29
N GLY A 19 8.95 -5.31 4.45
CA GLY A 19 9.60 -4.05 4.80
C GLY A 19 8.74 -2.82 4.58
N GLU A 20 7.55 -2.96 3.97
CA GLU A 20 6.68 -1.84 3.70
C GLU A 20 5.55 -1.78 4.72
N ILE A 21 5.15 -0.57 5.09
CA ILE A 21 4.10 -0.35 6.07
C ILE A 21 2.89 0.23 5.34
N VAL A 22 1.76 -0.45 5.44
CA VAL A 22 0.50 0.01 4.85
C VAL A 22 -0.56 0.05 5.95
N GLY A 23 -1.20 1.19 6.14
CA GLY A 23 -2.21 1.33 7.17
C GLY A 23 -3.16 2.48 6.93
N ALA A 24 -4.28 2.46 7.65
CA ALA A 24 -5.26 3.53 7.61
C ALA A 24 -4.79 4.68 8.50
N ILE A 25 -4.93 5.90 8.01
CA ILE A 25 -4.54 7.10 8.76
C ILE A 25 -5.73 7.99 9.11
N GLY A 26 -6.95 7.49 8.91
CA GLY A 26 -8.17 8.20 9.26
C GLY A 26 -8.88 8.80 8.06
N ARG A 27 -10.16 9.12 8.24
CA ARG A 27 -10.99 9.77 7.20
C ARG A 27 -10.99 9.03 5.86
N GLY A 28 -10.92 7.71 5.89
CA GLY A 28 -10.88 6.91 4.67
C GLY A 28 -9.56 6.96 3.91
N LEU A 29 -8.55 7.60 4.46
CA LEU A 29 -7.22 7.68 3.85
C LEU A 29 -6.36 6.48 4.25
N TRP A 30 -5.62 5.98 3.29
CA TRP A 30 -4.64 4.91 3.50
C TRP A 30 -3.26 5.39 3.07
N GLN A 31 -2.26 4.97 3.81
CA GLN A 31 -0.88 5.40 3.59
C GLN A 31 0.03 4.19 3.47
N ALA A 32 0.97 4.26 2.54
CA ALA A 32 2.04 3.28 2.42
C ALA A 32 3.37 3.98 2.63
N VAL A 33 4.23 3.37 3.44
CA VAL A 33 5.61 3.83 3.64
C VAL A 33 6.53 2.76 3.09
N ILE A 34 7.30 3.13 2.07
CA ILE A 34 8.15 2.21 1.33
C ILE A 34 9.60 2.61 1.55
N PRO A 35 10.45 1.73 2.10
CA PRO A 35 11.88 2.03 2.22
C PRO A 35 12.48 2.21 0.82
N GLU A 36 13.25 3.28 0.65
CA GLU A 36 13.86 3.58 -0.64
C GLU A 36 15.23 4.20 -0.43
N GLY A 37 16.26 3.46 -0.72
CA GLY A 37 17.63 3.91 -0.46
C GLY A 37 17.86 4.16 1.02
N THR A 38 18.30 5.38 1.38
CA THR A 38 18.49 5.79 2.76
C THR A 38 17.28 6.51 3.35
N GLY A 39 16.21 6.63 2.58
CA GLY A 39 15.00 7.33 3.00
C GLY A 39 13.77 6.47 2.82
N GLU A 40 12.64 7.13 2.73
CA GLU A 40 11.34 6.48 2.60
C GLU A 40 10.48 7.22 1.59
N ARG A 41 9.67 6.47 0.85
CA ARG A 41 8.63 7.03 0.01
C ARG A 41 7.30 6.87 0.73
N VAL A 42 6.55 7.96 0.85
CA VAL A 42 5.23 7.94 1.49
C VAL A 42 4.18 8.22 0.42
N ILE A 43 3.20 7.34 0.33
CA ILE A 43 2.10 7.46 -0.62
C ILE A 43 0.79 7.42 0.17
N THR A 44 -0.06 8.42 -0.04
CA THR A 44 -1.36 8.51 0.62
C THR A 44 -2.45 8.56 -0.45
N ARG A 45 -3.48 7.74 -0.29
CA ARG A 45 -4.61 7.71 -1.23
C ARG A 45 -5.92 7.52 -0.47
N PRO A 46 -7.02 8.09 -0.99
CA PRO A 46 -8.35 7.83 -0.42
C PRO A 46 -8.80 6.43 -0.82
N GLY A 47 -8.94 5.56 0.17
CA GLY A 47 -9.37 4.18 -0.07
C GLY A 47 -8.23 3.22 -0.32
N LEU A 48 -8.37 2.02 0.24
CA LEU A 48 -7.34 0.99 0.15
C LEU A 48 -7.16 0.46 -1.27
N ALA A 49 -8.25 0.28 -2.01
CA ALA A 49 -8.17 -0.25 -3.37
C ALA A 49 -7.33 0.65 -4.28
N GLU A 50 -7.51 1.98 -4.16
CA GLU A 50 -6.74 2.93 -4.94
C GLU A 50 -5.26 2.90 -4.56
N LEU A 51 -4.96 2.81 -3.27
CA LEU A 51 -3.58 2.70 -2.81
C LEU A 51 -2.92 1.43 -3.34
N LEU A 52 -3.59 0.29 -3.25
CA LEU A 52 -3.04 -0.97 -3.74
C LEU A 52 -2.80 -0.93 -5.25
N GLY A 53 -3.67 -0.24 -6.00
CA GLY A 53 -3.46 -0.04 -7.43
C GLY A 53 -2.16 0.71 -7.73
N VAL A 54 -1.90 1.78 -6.97
CA VAL A 54 -0.66 2.55 -7.12
C VAL A 54 0.55 1.70 -6.75
N LEU A 55 0.48 0.95 -5.65
CA LEU A 55 1.58 0.11 -5.21
C LEU A 55 1.89 -0.99 -6.23
N GLY A 56 0.86 -1.57 -6.83
CA GLY A 56 1.04 -2.57 -7.88
C GLY A 56 1.73 -1.99 -9.11
N ALA A 57 1.34 -0.78 -9.52
CA ALA A 57 1.97 -0.11 -10.65
C ALA A 57 3.44 0.22 -10.39
N LEU A 58 3.76 0.66 -9.16
CA LEU A 58 5.16 0.93 -8.79
C LEU A 58 5.99 -0.35 -8.79
N GLY A 59 5.44 -1.45 -8.30
CA GLY A 59 6.12 -2.74 -8.31
C GLY A 59 6.40 -3.22 -9.74
N ALA A 60 5.45 -3.02 -10.65
CA ALA A 60 5.64 -3.38 -12.05
C ALA A 60 6.73 -2.54 -12.71
N GLN A 61 6.81 -1.25 -12.38
CA GLN A 61 7.83 -0.36 -12.94
C GLN A 61 9.23 -0.66 -12.40
N ALA A 62 9.33 -1.24 -11.23
CA ALA A 62 10.61 -1.55 -10.60
C ALA A 62 11.32 -2.75 -11.21
N ARG A 63 10.66 -3.45 -12.13
CA ARG A 63 11.23 -4.65 -12.77
C ARG A 63 11.92 -4.35 -14.10
#